data_294d79c2872a663f219069ed74dd0fe7
#
_entry.id   294d79c2872a663f219069ed74dd0fe7
#
_cell.length_a   1.000
_cell.length_b   1.000
_cell.length_c   1.000
_cell.angle_alpha   90.00
_cell.angle_beta   90.00
_cell.angle_gamma   90.00
#
_symmetry.space_group_name_H-M   'P 1'
#
loop_
_entity.id
_entity.type
_entity.pdbx_description
1 polymer ?
#
loop_
_entity_poly.entity_id
_entity_poly.type
_entity_poly.pdbx_seq_one_letter_code
_entity_poly.pdbx_strand_id
1 'polypeptide(L)'
;MNGERELPKLGVAVIVQRGDRVLLGLRRSTSHGGGCWQFPGGHLEDGESVEECAAREALEETGLEVSNLRLGPWTNDHFVAEGKHYVTLYVLADAPDGMPRVMEPAKCAEWRWCAWDSLPAPLFLPIRNLLAGGFTPPR
;
A
#
# COMPACT_ATOMS: atom_id res chain seq x y z
N MET A 1 32.74 16.32 -7.53
CA MET A 1 31.40 16.15 -7.04
C MET A 1 30.53 15.58 -8.14
N ASN A 2 29.84 14.66 -7.80
CA ASN A 2 28.98 14.15 -8.78
C ASN A 2 27.67 14.90 -8.76
N GLY A 3 27.18 15.57 -9.40
CA GLY A 3 25.92 16.25 -9.39
C GLY A 3 24.71 15.36 -9.34
N GLU A 4 24.90 14.07 -9.08
CA GLU A 4 23.76 13.17 -9.09
C GLU A 4 22.94 13.26 -7.84
N ARG A 5 21.63 13.33 -7.98
CA ARG A 5 20.67 13.21 -6.89
C ARG A 5 19.85 11.97 -7.13
N GLU A 6 19.58 11.27 -6.05
CA GLU A 6 18.60 10.20 -6.15
C GLU A 6 17.21 10.79 -6.33
N LEU A 7 16.52 10.30 -7.33
CA LEU A 7 15.12 10.66 -7.53
C LEU A 7 14.24 9.88 -6.57
N PRO A 8 13.14 10.48 -6.10
CA PRO A 8 12.16 9.72 -5.34
C PRO A 8 11.65 8.54 -6.16
N LYS A 9 11.39 7.44 -5.48
CA LYS A 9 10.81 6.26 -6.11
C LYS A 9 9.30 6.36 -6.09
N LEU A 10 8.66 5.77 -7.09
CA LEU A 10 7.21 5.72 -7.15
C LEU A 10 6.71 4.39 -6.62
N GLY A 11 5.93 4.46 -5.54
CA GLY A 11 5.21 3.31 -5.03
C GLY A 11 3.74 3.41 -5.40
N VAL A 12 3.11 2.27 -5.58
CA VAL A 12 1.66 2.18 -5.78
C VAL A 12 1.09 1.38 -4.63
N ALA A 13 0.15 1.94 -3.90
CA ALA A 13 -0.52 1.27 -2.80
C ALA A 13 -1.99 1.09 -3.15
N VAL A 14 -2.55 -0.06 -2.78
CA VAL A 14 -3.92 -0.40 -3.14
C VAL A 14 -4.78 -0.38 -1.89
N ILE A 15 -5.77 0.51 -1.86
CA ILE A 15 -6.76 0.54 -0.80
C ILE A 15 -7.88 -0.40 -1.23
N VAL A 16 -7.76 -1.66 -0.82
CA VAL A 16 -8.73 -2.71 -1.18
C VAL A 16 -9.88 -2.63 -0.21
N GLN A 17 -11.07 -2.37 -0.72
CA GLN A 17 -12.27 -2.16 0.08
C GLN A 17 -13.22 -3.35 0.01
N ARG A 18 -13.81 -3.66 1.15
CA ARG A 18 -14.93 -4.61 1.27
C ARG A 18 -15.90 -4.01 2.29
N GLY A 19 -17.00 -3.43 1.81
CA GLY A 19 -17.91 -2.69 2.66
C GLY A 19 -17.19 -1.50 3.31
N ASP A 20 -17.24 -1.39 4.63
CA ASP A 20 -16.57 -0.33 5.39
C ASP A 20 -15.15 -0.72 5.83
N ARG A 21 -14.61 -1.81 5.30
CA ARG A 21 -13.30 -2.32 5.70
C ARG A 21 -12.28 -2.20 4.58
N VAL A 22 -11.02 -2.08 4.99
CA VAL A 22 -9.88 -2.05 4.09
C VAL A 22 -8.90 -3.13 4.49
N LEU A 23 -8.12 -3.61 3.51
CA LEU A 23 -7.18 -4.70 3.73
C LEU A 23 -5.80 -4.15 4.10
N LEU A 24 -5.29 -4.59 5.24
CA LEU A 24 -3.95 -4.24 5.70
C LEU A 24 -3.14 -5.49 5.97
N GLY A 25 -1.84 -5.42 5.68
CA GLY A 25 -0.91 -6.50 5.92
C GLY A 25 0.18 -6.10 6.89
N LEU A 26 0.62 -7.04 7.71
CA LEU A 26 1.67 -6.81 8.70
C LEU A 26 3.03 -7.10 8.06
N ARG A 27 3.85 -6.06 7.94
CA ARG A 27 5.19 -6.18 7.37
C ARG A 27 6.09 -6.98 8.30
N ARG A 28 6.95 -7.83 7.73
CA ARG A 28 7.92 -8.59 8.50
C ARG A 28 8.96 -7.67 9.15
N SER A 29 9.41 -8.03 10.35
CA SER A 29 10.30 -7.19 11.16
C SER A 29 11.70 -7.04 10.56
N THR A 30 12.11 -7.90 9.64
CA THR A 30 13.42 -7.82 9.02
C THR A 30 13.45 -6.90 7.80
N SER A 31 12.29 -6.42 7.37
CA SER A 31 12.20 -5.54 6.21
C SER A 31 12.07 -4.08 6.65
N HIS A 32 12.30 -3.17 5.69
CA HIS A 32 12.03 -1.75 5.85
C HIS A 32 10.58 -1.56 6.33
N GLY A 33 10.40 -0.85 7.43
CA GLY A 33 9.10 -0.67 8.05
C GLY A 33 8.54 -1.92 8.70
N GLY A 34 9.39 -2.87 9.09
CA GLY A 34 8.97 -4.10 9.72
C GLY A 34 8.15 -3.86 10.98
N GLY A 35 7.13 -4.68 11.19
CA GLY A 35 6.21 -4.54 12.31
C GLY A 35 5.09 -3.53 12.08
N CYS A 36 5.09 -2.82 10.95
CA CYS A 36 4.04 -1.87 10.62
C CYS A 36 3.00 -2.49 9.70
N TRP A 37 1.79 -1.96 9.78
CA TRP A 37 0.69 -2.35 8.90
C TRP A 37 0.68 -1.50 7.63
N GLN A 38 0.46 -2.12 6.49
CA GLN A 38 0.52 -1.48 5.19
C GLN A 38 -0.61 -1.97 4.27
N PHE A 39 -0.90 -1.18 3.24
CA PHE A 39 -1.73 -1.66 2.12
C PHE A 39 -0.90 -2.59 1.22
N PRO A 40 -1.56 -3.47 0.44
CA PRO A 40 -0.87 -4.14 -0.65
C PRO A 40 -0.30 -3.11 -1.62
N GLY A 41 0.84 -3.40 -2.23
CA GLY A 41 1.42 -2.49 -3.20
C GLY A 41 2.85 -2.84 -3.54
N GLY A 42 3.41 -2.04 -4.43
CA GLY A 42 4.78 -2.23 -4.90
C GLY A 42 5.18 -1.13 -5.84
N HIS A 43 6.21 -1.40 -6.63
CA HIS A 43 6.75 -0.40 -7.54
C HIS A 43 6.06 -0.46 -8.91
N LEU A 44 5.82 0.73 -9.47
CA LEU A 44 5.34 0.84 -10.84
C LEU A 44 6.41 0.32 -11.79
N GLU A 45 6.04 -0.59 -12.68
CA GLU A 45 6.95 -1.14 -13.68
C GLU A 45 6.81 -0.40 -15.01
N ASP A 46 7.89 -0.41 -15.77
CA ASP A 46 7.90 0.26 -17.06
C ASP A 46 6.76 -0.24 -17.95
N GLY A 47 6.04 0.68 -18.52
CA GLY A 47 4.97 0.37 -19.47
C GLY A 47 3.62 0.03 -18.84
N GLU A 48 3.52 -0.12 -17.51
CA GLU A 48 2.22 -0.38 -16.93
C GLU A 48 1.56 0.91 -16.42
N SER A 49 0.24 0.94 -16.46
CA SER A 49 -0.50 2.04 -15.84
C SER A 49 -0.52 1.86 -14.32
N VAL A 50 -0.85 2.92 -13.61
CA VAL A 50 -0.96 2.86 -12.14
C VAL A 50 -2.02 1.84 -11.72
N GLU A 51 -3.14 1.80 -12.43
CA GLU A 51 -4.21 0.84 -12.14
C GLU A 51 -3.77 -0.59 -12.42
N GLU A 52 -3.05 -0.82 -13.52
CA GLU A 52 -2.50 -2.14 -13.82
C GLU A 52 -1.53 -2.60 -12.75
N CYS A 53 -0.68 -1.70 -12.27
CA CYS A 53 0.23 -1.98 -11.18
C CYS A 53 -0.53 -2.38 -9.92
N ALA A 54 -1.57 -1.62 -9.58
CA ALA A 54 -2.39 -1.89 -8.40
C ALA A 54 -3.03 -3.28 -8.47
N ALA A 55 -3.63 -3.62 -9.59
CA ALA A 55 -4.27 -4.93 -9.77
C ALA A 55 -3.25 -6.07 -9.69
N ARG A 56 -2.09 -5.89 -10.32
CA ARG A 56 -1.02 -6.89 -10.31
C ARG A 56 -0.49 -7.11 -8.91
N GLU A 57 -0.17 -6.03 -8.19
CA GLU A 57 0.38 -6.15 -6.84
C GLU A 57 -0.64 -6.75 -5.87
N ALA A 58 -1.91 -6.38 -5.97
CA ALA A 58 -2.95 -6.97 -5.13
C ALA A 58 -3.02 -8.48 -5.34
N LEU A 59 -3.00 -8.92 -6.60
CA LEU A 59 -3.06 -10.34 -6.92
C LEU A 59 -1.80 -11.08 -6.44
N GLU A 60 -0.62 -10.51 -6.70
CA GLU A 60 0.64 -11.15 -6.32
C GLU A 60 0.79 -11.30 -4.80
N GLU A 61 0.35 -10.30 -4.05
CA GLU A 61 0.58 -10.28 -2.60
C GLU A 61 -0.54 -10.92 -1.80
N THR A 62 -1.78 -10.82 -2.28
CA THR A 62 -2.95 -11.27 -1.50
C THR A 62 -3.72 -12.39 -2.16
N GLY A 63 -3.51 -12.65 -3.43
CA GLY A 63 -4.30 -13.60 -4.20
C GLY A 63 -5.69 -13.11 -4.58
N LEU A 64 -6.02 -11.87 -4.26
CA LEU A 64 -7.34 -11.32 -4.58
C LEU A 64 -7.35 -10.67 -5.95
N GLU A 65 -8.39 -10.96 -6.72
CA GLU A 65 -8.70 -10.21 -7.93
C GLU A 65 -9.54 -9.00 -7.53
N VAL A 66 -9.05 -7.81 -7.85
CA VAL A 66 -9.73 -6.57 -7.52
C VAL A 66 -10.40 -5.99 -8.76
N SER A 67 -11.43 -5.17 -8.52
CA SER A 67 -12.21 -4.55 -9.58
C SER A 67 -12.48 -3.09 -9.24
N ASN A 68 -13.09 -2.38 -10.19
CA ASN A 68 -13.49 -0.99 -10.00
C ASN A 68 -12.33 -0.13 -9.49
N LEU A 69 -11.19 -0.21 -10.18
CA LEU A 69 -10.00 0.53 -9.80
C LEU A 69 -10.18 2.02 -10.11
N ARG A 70 -9.85 2.87 -9.13
CA ARG A 70 -9.96 4.33 -9.27
C ARG A 70 -8.78 4.98 -8.60
N LEU A 71 -8.28 6.04 -9.24
CA LEU A 71 -7.14 6.78 -8.69
C LEU A 71 -7.55 7.49 -7.40
N GLY A 72 -6.70 7.41 -6.41
CA GLY A 72 -6.85 8.10 -5.15
C GLY A 72 -5.82 9.23 -5.01
N PRO A 73 -5.57 9.68 -3.80
CA PRO A 73 -4.57 10.71 -3.57
C PRO A 73 -3.15 10.18 -3.72
N TRP A 74 -2.19 11.00 -3.36
CA TRP A 74 -0.78 10.59 -3.27
C TRP A 74 -0.19 11.17 -1.99
N THR A 75 0.92 10.57 -1.55
CA THR A 75 1.65 11.06 -0.38
C THR A 75 3.13 11.18 -0.71
N ASN A 76 3.79 12.10 -0.03
CA ASN A 76 5.22 12.29 -0.12
C ASN A 76 5.84 11.70 1.15
N ASP A 77 6.61 10.63 1.01
CA ASP A 77 7.01 9.81 2.14
C ASP A 77 8.52 9.82 2.29
N HIS A 78 8.99 10.56 3.30
CA HIS A 78 10.41 10.64 3.63
C HIS A 78 10.72 9.67 4.77
N PHE A 79 11.40 8.58 4.45
CA PHE A 79 11.88 7.63 5.45
C PHE A 79 13.28 8.08 5.88
N VAL A 80 13.33 9.04 6.79
CA VAL A 80 14.58 9.72 7.14
C VAL A 80 15.63 8.75 7.69
N ALA A 81 15.21 7.86 8.60
CA ALA A 81 16.12 6.91 9.23
C ALA A 81 16.75 5.96 8.21
N GLU A 82 16.02 5.57 7.17
CA GLU A 82 16.49 4.64 6.16
C GLU A 82 17.12 5.34 4.96
N GLY A 83 17.04 6.66 4.90
CA GLY A 83 17.56 7.43 3.78
C GLY A 83 16.80 7.19 2.49
N LYS A 84 15.50 6.93 2.55
CA LYS A 84 14.67 6.64 1.38
C LYS A 84 13.59 7.70 1.22
N HIS A 85 13.27 7.98 -0.04
CA HIS A 85 12.21 8.92 -0.38
C HIS A 85 11.31 8.30 -1.44
N TYR A 86 10.01 8.23 -1.12
CA TYR A 86 8.98 7.69 -2.01
C TYR A 86 7.87 8.72 -2.22
N VAL A 87 7.29 8.68 -3.41
CA VAL A 87 5.97 9.25 -3.66
C VAL A 87 5.05 8.06 -3.84
N THR A 88 4.02 7.95 -3.01
CA THR A 88 3.09 6.83 -3.06
C THR A 88 1.79 7.29 -3.73
N LEU A 89 1.43 6.58 -4.80
CA LEU A 89 0.18 6.78 -5.52
C LEU A 89 -0.82 5.74 -5.02
N TYR A 90 -1.99 6.19 -4.57
CA TYR A 90 -3.01 5.29 -4.04
C TYR A 90 -4.05 4.99 -5.10
N VAL A 91 -4.43 3.72 -5.18
CA VAL A 91 -5.51 3.25 -6.04
C VAL A 91 -6.55 2.61 -5.14
N LEU A 92 -7.80 3.03 -5.26
CA LEU A 92 -8.90 2.38 -4.57
C LEU A 92 -9.41 1.25 -5.46
N ALA A 93 -9.75 0.13 -4.83
CA ALA A 93 -10.23 -1.02 -5.56
C ALA A 93 -11.21 -1.79 -4.69
N ASP A 94 -12.10 -2.53 -5.32
CA ASP A 94 -13.09 -3.35 -4.63
C ASP A 94 -12.70 -4.82 -4.72
N ALA A 95 -12.88 -5.55 -3.62
CA ALA A 95 -12.73 -7.00 -3.60
C ALA A 95 -13.90 -7.59 -2.81
N PRO A 96 -15.08 -7.73 -3.47
CA PRO A 96 -16.27 -8.19 -2.75
C PRO A 96 -16.19 -9.65 -2.33
N ASP A 97 -15.35 -10.45 -3.01
CA ASP A 97 -15.26 -11.88 -2.81
C ASP A 97 -13.82 -12.30 -2.53
N GLY A 98 -13.68 -13.52 -2.02
CA GLY A 98 -12.39 -14.17 -1.84
C GLY A 98 -11.78 -13.91 -0.48
N MET A 99 -10.82 -14.75 -0.12
CA MET A 99 -10.06 -14.60 1.10
C MET A 99 -8.62 -14.21 0.76
N PRO A 100 -8.09 -13.17 1.39
CA PRO A 100 -6.70 -12.84 1.19
C PRO A 100 -5.80 -13.95 1.74
N ARG A 101 -4.71 -14.22 1.03
CA ARG A 101 -3.72 -15.21 1.42
C ARG A 101 -2.36 -14.56 1.49
N VAL A 102 -1.52 -15.06 2.39
CA VAL A 102 -0.13 -14.61 2.48
C VAL A 102 0.64 -15.30 1.34
N MET A 103 0.83 -14.57 0.24
CA MET A 103 1.50 -15.09 -0.95
C MET A 103 3.01 -14.95 -0.86
N GLU A 104 3.49 -13.98 -0.08
CA GLU A 104 4.92 -13.69 0.09
C GLU A 104 5.25 -13.66 1.57
N PRO A 105 5.36 -14.82 2.23
CA PRO A 105 5.53 -14.87 3.68
C PRO A 105 6.83 -14.26 4.20
N ALA A 106 7.84 -14.09 3.34
CA ALA A 106 9.06 -13.40 3.73
C ALA A 106 8.84 -11.90 3.93
N LYS A 107 7.79 -11.35 3.33
CA LYS A 107 7.51 -9.90 3.36
C LYS A 107 6.33 -9.55 4.24
N CYS A 108 5.35 -10.44 4.36
CA CYS A 108 4.09 -10.18 5.03
C CYS A 108 3.72 -11.35 5.92
N ALA A 109 3.36 -11.05 7.17
CA ALA A 109 3.00 -12.08 8.14
C ALA A 109 1.53 -12.46 8.08
N GLU A 110 0.65 -11.51 7.83
CA GLU A 110 -0.79 -11.74 7.77
C GLU A 110 -1.49 -10.61 7.03
N TRP A 111 -2.70 -10.87 6.53
CA TRP A 111 -3.62 -9.87 6.01
C TRP A 111 -4.84 -9.79 6.90
N ARG A 112 -5.36 -8.57 7.11
CA ARG A 112 -6.49 -8.34 8.01
C ARG A 112 -7.42 -7.29 7.41
N TRP A 113 -8.71 -7.58 7.43
CA TRP A 113 -9.74 -6.59 7.11
C TRP A 113 -9.96 -5.70 8.32
N CYS A 114 -9.82 -4.39 8.13
CA CYS A 114 -9.86 -3.42 9.23
C CYS A 114 -10.87 -2.33 8.94
N ALA A 115 -11.64 -1.95 9.95
CA ALA A 115 -12.50 -0.78 9.82
C ALA A 115 -11.64 0.47 9.74
N TRP A 116 -12.03 1.43 8.90
CA TRP A 116 -11.22 2.63 8.70
C TRP A 116 -11.06 3.45 9.98
N ASP A 117 -12.07 3.47 10.84
CA ASP A 117 -12.02 4.23 12.09
C ASP A 117 -11.33 3.49 13.24
N SER A 118 -10.84 2.29 13.02
CA SER A 118 -10.11 1.51 14.03
C SER A 118 -8.96 0.74 13.40
N LEU A 119 -8.09 1.46 12.69
CA LEU A 119 -6.93 0.86 12.03
C LEU A 119 -5.93 0.37 13.08
N PRO A 120 -5.23 -0.74 12.80
CA PRO A 120 -4.23 -1.25 13.73
C PRO A 120 -3.01 -0.34 13.78
N ALA A 121 -2.18 -0.51 14.78
CA ALA A 121 -0.95 0.26 14.96
C ALA A 121 0.22 -0.70 15.19
N PRO A 122 1.45 -0.31 14.82
CA PRO A 122 1.78 0.93 14.13
C PRO A 122 1.48 0.88 12.65
N LEU A 123 1.20 2.03 12.06
CA LEU A 123 0.96 2.13 10.62
C LEU A 123 2.24 2.52 9.88
N PHE A 124 2.43 1.95 8.70
CA PHE A 124 3.51 2.32 7.80
C PHE A 124 3.42 3.81 7.46
N LEU A 125 4.58 4.46 7.32
CA LEU A 125 4.64 5.92 7.15
C LEU A 125 3.70 6.48 6.07
N PRO A 126 3.63 5.87 4.85
CA PRO A 126 2.70 6.40 3.84
C PRO A 126 1.26 6.51 4.33
N ILE A 127 0.79 5.52 5.09
CA ILE A 127 -0.58 5.57 5.61
C ILE A 127 -0.73 6.67 6.66
N ARG A 128 0.28 6.86 7.51
CA ARG A 128 0.24 7.96 8.49
C ARG A 128 0.17 9.31 7.78
N ASN A 129 0.92 9.48 6.69
CA ASN A 129 0.87 10.69 5.89
C ASN A 129 -0.48 10.86 5.20
N LEU A 130 -1.07 9.76 4.73
CA LEU A 130 -2.39 9.78 4.11
C LEU A 130 -3.45 10.26 5.10
N LEU A 131 -3.42 9.74 6.31
CA LEU A 131 -4.35 10.15 7.37
C LEU A 131 -4.15 11.61 7.79
N ALA A 132 -2.88 12.03 7.89
CA ALA A 132 -2.56 13.42 8.22
C ALA A 132 -3.10 14.41 7.18
N GLY A 133 -3.22 13.97 5.94
CA GLY A 133 -3.82 14.74 4.86
C GLY A 133 -5.35 14.77 4.88
N GLY A 134 -5.98 14.06 5.81
CA GLY A 134 -7.43 14.10 5.96
C GLY A 134 -8.21 13.15 5.06
N PHE A 135 -7.52 12.22 4.41
CA PHE A 135 -8.19 11.28 3.49
C PHE A 135 -9.05 10.27 4.25
N THR A 136 -10.25 10.04 3.71
CA THR A 136 -11.08 8.88 4.09
C THR A 136 -11.60 8.25 2.79
N PRO A 137 -11.65 6.91 2.72
CA PRO A 137 -12.13 6.27 1.50
C PRO A 137 -13.64 6.50 1.36
N PRO A 138 -14.13 6.65 0.13
CA PRO A 138 -15.58 6.73 -0.10
C PRO A 138 -16.24 5.42 0.25
N ARG A 139 -17.48 5.53 0.66
CA ARG A 139 -18.31 4.36 0.97
C ARG A 139 -19.16 3.95 -0.22
#